data_a9611c0ed6c7813d17e5428781bedf3d
#
_entry.id   a9611c0ed6c7813d17e5428781bedf3d
#
_cell.length_a   1.000
_cell.length_b   1.000
_cell.length_c   1.000
_cell.angle_alpha   90.00
_cell.angle_beta   90.00
_cell.angle_gamma   90.00
#
_symmetry.space_group_name_H-M   'P 1'
#
loop_
_entity.id
_entity.type
_entity.pdbx_description
1 polymer ?
#
loop_
_entity_poly.entity_id
_entity_poly.type
_entity_poly.pdbx_seq_one_letter_code
_entity_poly.pdbx_strand_id
1 'polypeptide(L)'
;MRKIDLHCYPGTPTWIASQGPFVEALAAYWKRDWVGKEEEQVIAEFQAAGVEAVLVAFDIESFTGAPPCSNQYVAEMRDRHPGTILQAWGAVDPLKGAAALEEARRAVEEFHVMGFHFHPIMGRFAVDDPALHPLFKVIDGLGVPVMIDVGTTGMGAGLPGGLGSKIRHAHPLSIDDLAANFPGLTIVAAHPGWPWAEEMTAVALHKGNVYWEMSGWAPKYFPESLKRDIRGRLRDKVMFGSDYPSLPYERIFREWEELGYSDEVMELVFHGNAERVLGLEARAEPQRAAG
;
A
#
# COMPACT_ATOMS: atom_id res chain seq x y z
N MET A 1 -11.42 11.36 -15.83
CA MET A 1 -11.65 10.73 -14.50
C MET A 1 -10.44 10.98 -13.62
N ARG A 2 -10.66 11.39 -12.37
CA ARG A 2 -9.62 11.48 -11.33
C ARG A 2 -8.99 10.11 -11.09
N LYS A 3 -7.70 10.07 -10.73
CA LYS A 3 -7.02 8.82 -10.39
C LYS A 3 -6.18 9.04 -9.13
N ILE A 4 -6.56 8.36 -8.05
CA ILE A 4 -5.75 8.31 -6.82
C ILE A 4 -5.03 6.97 -6.81
N ASP A 5 -3.70 7.02 -6.84
CA ASP A 5 -2.86 5.84 -6.72
C ASP A 5 -2.48 5.64 -5.25
N LEU A 6 -3.11 4.66 -4.63
CA LEU A 6 -2.98 4.47 -3.18
C LEU A 6 -1.66 3.83 -2.76
N HIS A 7 -0.91 3.23 -3.71
CA HIS A 7 0.31 2.50 -3.40
C HIS A 7 1.45 2.87 -4.35
N CYS A 8 2.21 3.90 -3.98
CA CYS A 8 3.37 4.35 -4.73
C CYS A 8 4.59 4.40 -3.83
N TYR A 9 5.67 3.75 -4.24
CA TYR A 9 6.96 4.00 -3.60
C TYR A 9 7.65 5.22 -4.24
N PRO A 10 8.58 5.87 -3.51
CA PRO A 10 9.36 6.99 -4.06
C PRO A 10 10.12 6.64 -5.35
N GLY A 11 10.47 5.38 -5.56
CA GLY A 11 11.20 4.95 -6.75
C GLY A 11 12.62 5.52 -6.88
N THR A 12 13.14 6.20 -5.85
CA THR A 12 14.44 6.88 -5.81
C THR A 12 15.55 5.98 -5.31
N PRO A 13 16.84 6.36 -5.46
CA PRO A 13 17.96 5.60 -4.92
C PRO A 13 17.85 5.33 -3.41
N THR A 14 17.28 6.27 -2.64
CA THR A 14 17.03 6.10 -1.20
C THR A 14 16.09 4.93 -0.93
N TRP A 15 14.98 4.84 -1.68
CA TRP A 15 14.04 3.73 -1.55
C TRP A 15 14.65 2.40 -2.02
N ILE A 16 15.39 2.38 -3.13
CA ILE A 16 16.10 1.18 -3.60
C ILE A 16 17.05 0.66 -2.51
N ALA A 17 17.85 1.54 -1.91
CA ALA A 17 18.80 1.15 -0.88
C ALA A 17 18.13 0.50 0.35
N SER A 18 16.91 0.93 0.72
CA SER A 18 16.18 0.38 1.86
C SER A 18 15.73 -1.08 1.70
N GLN A 19 15.73 -1.60 0.47
CA GLN A 19 15.37 -2.99 0.18
C GLN A 19 16.52 -3.98 0.45
N GLY A 20 17.75 -3.49 0.64
CA GLY A 20 18.90 -4.33 0.96
C GLY A 20 19.14 -5.44 -0.06
N PRO A 21 19.29 -6.71 0.39
CA PRO A 21 19.63 -7.83 -0.52
C PRO A 21 18.52 -8.19 -1.51
N PHE A 22 17.31 -7.65 -1.35
CA PHE A 22 16.23 -7.91 -2.30
C PHE A 22 16.43 -7.22 -3.65
N VAL A 23 17.24 -6.14 -3.72
CA VAL A 23 17.49 -5.39 -4.96
C VAL A 23 18.05 -6.30 -6.05
N GLU A 24 19.15 -7.00 -5.76
CA GLU A 24 19.80 -7.89 -6.72
C GLU A 24 18.90 -9.09 -7.07
N ALA A 25 18.21 -9.65 -6.07
CA ALA A 25 17.29 -10.75 -6.24
C ALA A 25 16.16 -10.40 -7.20
N LEU A 26 15.58 -9.20 -7.05
CA LEU A 26 14.47 -8.73 -7.86
C LEU A 26 14.89 -8.41 -9.28
N ALA A 27 16.06 -7.75 -9.46
CA ALA A 27 16.63 -7.47 -10.76
C ALA A 27 16.86 -8.77 -11.56
N ALA A 28 17.40 -9.80 -10.90
CA ALA A 28 17.63 -11.11 -11.50
C ALA A 28 16.30 -11.83 -11.85
N TYR A 29 15.32 -11.81 -10.95
CA TYR A 29 14.01 -12.47 -11.16
C TYR A 29 13.21 -11.84 -12.30
N TRP A 30 13.16 -10.50 -12.35
CA TRP A 30 12.44 -9.77 -13.41
C TRP A 30 13.26 -9.55 -14.69
N LYS A 31 14.55 -9.93 -14.67
CA LYS A 31 15.49 -9.77 -15.80
C LYS A 31 15.55 -8.33 -16.30
N ARG A 32 15.57 -7.38 -15.38
CA ARG A 32 15.66 -5.95 -15.65
C ARG A 32 16.44 -5.25 -14.52
N ASP A 33 17.02 -4.10 -14.85
CA ASP A 33 17.62 -3.26 -13.84
C ASP A 33 16.56 -2.79 -12.83
N TRP A 34 16.93 -2.86 -11.54
CA TRP A 34 16.11 -2.37 -10.43
C TRP A 34 16.88 -1.26 -9.75
N VAL A 35 16.80 -0.06 -10.34
CA VAL A 35 17.56 1.13 -9.94
C VAL A 35 16.62 2.30 -9.70
N GLY A 36 17.02 3.20 -8.80
CA GLY A 36 16.28 4.41 -8.51
C GLY A 36 16.37 5.44 -9.63
N LYS A 37 15.35 6.30 -9.69
CA LYS A 37 15.27 7.47 -10.55
C LYS A 37 15.46 8.74 -9.72
N GLU A 38 15.87 9.82 -10.37
CA GLU A 38 15.84 11.14 -9.74
C GLU A 38 14.40 11.53 -9.38
N GLU A 39 14.24 12.27 -8.28
CA GLU A 39 12.91 12.63 -7.75
C GLU A 39 12.04 13.32 -8.80
N GLU A 40 12.62 14.26 -9.56
CA GLU A 40 11.93 15.00 -10.62
C GLU A 40 11.40 14.08 -11.74
N GLN A 41 12.13 12.99 -12.03
CA GLN A 41 11.68 12.01 -13.02
C GLN A 41 10.47 11.23 -12.51
N VAL A 42 10.49 10.84 -11.23
CA VAL A 42 9.35 10.15 -10.59
C VAL A 42 8.11 11.04 -10.62
N ILE A 43 8.25 12.31 -10.26
CA ILE A 43 7.14 13.28 -10.27
C ILE A 43 6.61 13.49 -11.69
N ALA A 44 7.50 13.61 -12.67
CA ALA A 44 7.09 13.75 -14.08
C ALA A 44 6.30 12.52 -14.58
N GLU A 45 6.64 11.31 -14.13
CA GLU A 45 5.89 10.10 -14.46
C GLU A 45 4.48 10.09 -13.84
N PHE A 46 4.33 10.50 -12.57
CA PHE A 46 3.01 10.66 -11.93
C PHE A 46 2.15 11.70 -12.66
N GLN A 47 2.72 12.84 -13.00
CA GLN A 47 2.04 13.90 -13.73
C GLN A 47 1.62 13.45 -15.15
N ALA A 48 2.52 12.77 -15.86
CA ALA A 48 2.22 12.23 -17.19
C ALA A 48 1.12 11.17 -17.15
N ALA A 49 1.05 10.37 -16.10
CA ALA A 49 -0.02 9.40 -15.87
C ALA A 49 -1.34 10.06 -15.41
N GLY A 50 -1.29 11.30 -14.95
CA GLY A 50 -2.44 12.01 -14.39
C GLY A 50 -2.94 11.36 -13.09
N VAL A 51 -2.02 10.90 -12.22
CA VAL A 51 -2.33 10.33 -10.93
C VAL A 51 -1.99 11.29 -9.79
N GLU A 52 -2.78 11.22 -8.73
CA GLU A 52 -2.47 11.78 -7.43
C GLU A 52 -1.95 10.65 -6.54
N ALA A 53 -0.66 10.69 -6.20
CA ALA A 53 0.02 9.57 -5.55
C ALA A 53 -0.08 9.64 -4.02
N VAL A 54 -0.30 8.50 -3.39
CA VAL A 54 -0.02 8.27 -1.97
C VAL A 54 1.34 7.59 -1.89
N LEU A 55 2.35 8.31 -1.38
CA LEU A 55 3.69 7.76 -1.21
C LEU A 55 3.78 6.94 0.06
N VAL A 56 4.37 5.75 -0.03
CA VAL A 56 4.62 4.90 1.13
C VAL A 56 6.11 4.84 1.48
N ALA A 57 6.42 4.98 2.76
CA ALA A 57 7.76 4.74 3.31
C ALA A 57 8.06 3.23 3.34
N PHE A 58 9.30 2.86 3.68
CA PHE A 58 9.70 1.46 3.72
C PHE A 58 10.74 1.22 4.81
N ASP A 59 10.45 0.32 5.76
CA ASP A 59 11.34 -0.03 6.88
C ASP A 59 11.32 -1.54 7.14
N ILE A 60 12.41 -2.20 6.83
CA ILE A 60 12.69 -3.61 7.13
C ILE A 60 14.11 -3.79 7.68
N GLU A 61 14.61 -2.75 8.35
CA GLU A 61 16.00 -2.66 8.81
C GLU A 61 16.40 -3.82 9.72
N SER A 62 15.52 -4.29 10.61
CA SER A 62 15.81 -5.43 11.50
C SER A 62 16.19 -6.70 10.74
N PHE A 63 15.71 -6.85 9.51
CA PHE A 63 16.07 -7.99 8.69
C PHE A 63 17.29 -7.72 7.80
N THR A 64 17.32 -6.58 7.13
CA THR A 64 18.31 -6.30 6.07
C THR A 64 19.57 -5.62 6.60
N GLY A 65 19.47 -4.91 7.72
CA GLY A 65 20.49 -3.97 8.19
C GLY A 65 20.62 -2.73 7.30
N ALA A 66 19.79 -2.61 6.25
CA ALA A 66 19.78 -1.43 5.39
C ALA A 66 18.98 -0.30 6.04
N PRO A 67 19.41 0.98 5.90
CA PRO A 67 18.65 2.11 6.44
C PRO A 67 17.27 2.20 5.78
N PRO A 68 16.22 2.60 6.53
CA PRO A 68 14.87 2.72 5.97
C PRO A 68 14.77 3.85 4.94
N CYS A 69 13.83 3.72 4.01
CA CYS A 69 13.26 4.86 3.32
C CYS A 69 12.32 5.54 4.31
N SER A 70 12.80 6.59 4.99
CA SER A 70 12.21 7.09 6.23
C SER A 70 10.86 7.80 6.05
N ASN A 71 10.10 7.89 7.15
CA ASN A 71 8.85 8.64 7.22
C ASN A 71 9.06 10.13 6.91
N GLN A 72 10.16 10.71 7.40
CA GLN A 72 10.54 12.08 7.09
C GLN A 72 10.77 12.29 5.59
N TYR A 73 11.49 11.37 4.94
CA TYR A 73 11.81 11.47 3.51
C TYR A 73 10.55 11.52 2.63
N VAL A 74 9.58 10.62 2.84
CA VAL A 74 8.34 10.62 2.06
C VAL A 74 7.45 11.82 2.38
N ALA A 75 7.46 12.30 3.63
CA ALA A 75 6.74 13.51 4.02
C ALA A 75 7.34 14.76 3.37
N GLU A 76 8.66 14.92 3.37
CA GLU A 76 9.34 16.02 2.70
C GLU A 76 9.11 15.98 1.17
N MET A 77 9.10 14.81 0.56
CA MET A 77 8.80 14.65 -0.86
C MET A 77 7.35 15.08 -1.17
N ARG A 78 6.37 14.73 -0.32
CA ARG A 78 4.99 15.23 -0.40
C ARG A 78 4.95 16.76 -0.35
N ASP A 79 5.67 17.34 0.60
CA ASP A 79 5.62 18.80 0.84
C ASP A 79 6.28 19.61 -0.30
N ARG A 80 7.26 18.99 -0.99
CA ARG A 80 7.87 19.59 -2.19
C ARG A 80 6.98 19.54 -3.43
N HIS A 81 6.06 18.57 -3.50
CA HIS A 81 5.25 18.30 -4.71
C HIS A 81 3.73 18.28 -4.43
N PRO A 82 3.17 19.37 -3.84
CA PRO A 82 1.74 19.45 -3.59
C PRO A 82 0.95 19.38 -4.90
N GLY A 83 -0.15 18.62 -4.89
CA GLY A 83 -0.99 18.42 -6.07
C GLY A 83 -0.58 17.23 -6.95
N THR A 84 0.64 16.71 -6.81
CA THR A 84 1.07 15.44 -7.42
C THR A 84 1.12 14.35 -6.36
N ILE A 85 1.69 14.64 -5.18
CA ILE A 85 1.67 13.75 -4.03
C ILE A 85 0.56 14.19 -3.09
N LEU A 86 -0.45 13.34 -2.97
CA LEU A 86 -1.66 13.62 -2.20
C LEU A 86 -1.43 13.43 -0.69
N GLN A 87 -0.77 12.33 -0.33
CA GLN A 87 -0.44 11.97 1.04
C GLN A 87 0.89 11.23 1.11
N ALA A 88 1.53 11.27 2.29
CA ALA A 88 2.62 10.39 2.66
C ALA A 88 2.13 9.41 3.74
N TRP A 89 2.36 8.13 3.52
CA TRP A 89 2.12 7.07 4.49
C TRP A 89 3.45 6.55 5.00
N GLY A 90 3.55 6.38 6.30
CA GLY A 90 4.75 5.94 6.97
C GLY A 90 4.97 4.42 6.88
N ALA A 91 6.13 4.00 7.34
CA ALA A 91 6.45 2.63 7.66
C ALA A 91 7.22 2.59 8.98
N VAL A 92 7.00 1.53 9.73
CA VAL A 92 7.82 1.22 10.92
C VAL A 92 8.13 -0.26 10.90
N ASP A 93 9.34 -0.63 11.25
CA ASP A 93 9.70 -2.03 11.41
C ASP A 93 9.18 -2.54 12.77
N PRO A 94 8.16 -3.44 12.79
CA PRO A 94 7.54 -3.87 14.03
C PRO A 94 8.50 -4.59 14.97
N LEU A 95 9.57 -5.17 14.42
CA LEU A 95 10.57 -5.93 15.18
C LEU A 95 11.49 -5.02 16.03
N LYS A 96 11.44 -3.71 15.83
CA LYS A 96 12.14 -2.72 16.67
C LYS A 96 11.45 -2.49 18.02
N GLY A 97 10.32 -3.14 18.29
CA GLY A 97 9.64 -3.09 19.59
C GLY A 97 9.27 -1.66 20.02
N ALA A 98 9.75 -1.20 21.18
CA ALA A 98 9.40 0.13 21.70
C ALA A 98 9.77 1.28 20.75
N ALA A 99 10.89 1.17 20.03
CA ALA A 99 11.29 2.18 19.05
C ALA A 99 10.29 2.31 17.89
N ALA A 100 9.65 1.20 17.49
CA ALA A 100 8.59 1.24 16.46
C ALA A 100 7.36 2.03 16.94
N LEU A 101 7.01 1.94 18.23
CA LEU A 101 5.89 2.68 18.81
C LEU A 101 6.17 4.19 18.85
N GLU A 102 7.39 4.55 19.20
CA GLU A 102 7.84 5.95 19.25
C GLU A 102 7.89 6.55 17.84
N GLU A 103 8.46 5.82 16.88
CA GLU A 103 8.53 6.26 15.49
C GLU A 103 7.13 6.39 14.86
N ALA A 104 6.17 5.49 15.18
CA ALA A 104 4.81 5.62 14.71
C ALA A 104 4.14 6.93 15.19
N ARG A 105 4.32 7.30 16.46
CA ARG A 105 3.81 8.59 16.97
C ARG A 105 4.50 9.76 16.30
N ARG A 106 5.82 9.74 16.25
CA ARG A 106 6.65 10.79 15.64
C ARG A 106 6.26 11.02 14.18
N ALA A 107 6.06 9.95 13.42
CA ALA A 107 5.69 10.03 12.02
C ALA A 107 4.37 10.79 11.81
N VAL A 108 3.37 10.56 12.65
CA VAL A 108 2.08 11.27 12.57
C VAL A 108 2.17 12.69 13.14
N GLU A 109 2.78 12.85 14.32
CA GLU A 109 2.78 14.11 15.04
C GLU A 109 3.74 15.16 14.44
N GLU A 110 4.93 14.74 13.98
CA GLU A 110 5.97 15.65 13.44
C GLU A 110 5.96 15.72 11.91
N PHE A 111 5.80 14.57 11.22
CA PHE A 111 5.89 14.50 9.77
C PHE A 111 4.52 14.48 9.08
N HIS A 112 3.43 14.44 9.84
CA HIS A 112 2.07 14.43 9.33
C HIS A 112 1.81 13.34 8.31
N VAL A 113 2.36 12.13 8.54
CA VAL A 113 1.97 10.97 7.75
C VAL A 113 0.53 10.58 8.07
N MET A 114 -0.19 10.11 7.06
CA MET A 114 -1.64 9.94 7.09
C MET A 114 -2.06 8.46 7.11
N GLY A 115 -1.12 7.54 7.23
CA GLY A 115 -1.31 6.10 7.30
C GLY A 115 0.03 5.38 7.44
N PHE A 116 -0.01 4.06 7.54
CA PHE A 116 1.20 3.23 7.60
C PHE A 116 1.12 2.08 6.61
N HIS A 117 2.26 1.73 6.01
CA HIS A 117 2.41 0.58 5.13
C HIS A 117 3.27 -0.50 5.79
N PHE A 118 2.85 -1.77 5.66
CA PHE A 118 3.55 -2.94 6.17
C PHE A 118 3.72 -4.01 5.09
N HIS A 119 4.94 -4.51 4.95
CA HIS A 119 5.25 -5.63 4.06
C HIS A 119 5.66 -6.89 4.87
N PRO A 120 4.71 -7.75 5.29
CA PRO A 120 4.95 -8.84 6.24
C PRO A 120 5.97 -9.88 5.76
N ILE A 121 5.99 -10.19 4.45
CA ILE A 121 6.92 -11.17 3.88
C ILE A 121 8.37 -10.67 3.96
N MET A 122 8.63 -9.43 3.54
CA MET A 122 9.96 -8.85 3.58
C MET A 122 10.40 -8.55 5.01
N GLY A 123 9.51 -8.00 5.83
CA GLY A 123 9.78 -7.71 7.25
C GLY A 123 9.83 -8.95 8.14
N ARG A 124 9.41 -10.12 7.64
CA ARG A 124 9.42 -11.41 8.35
C ARG A 124 8.56 -11.43 9.63
N PHE A 125 7.44 -10.77 9.63
CA PHE A 125 6.48 -10.77 10.73
C PHE A 125 5.08 -11.16 10.23
N ALA A 126 4.22 -11.59 11.13
CA ALA A 126 2.80 -11.79 10.86
C ALA A 126 2.02 -10.69 11.60
N VAL A 127 1.07 -10.04 10.94
CA VAL A 127 0.34 -8.89 11.51
C VAL A 127 -0.62 -9.29 12.64
N ASP A 128 -1.01 -10.56 12.68
CA ASP A 128 -1.82 -11.19 13.73
C ASP A 128 -1.01 -11.66 14.95
N ASP A 129 0.33 -11.50 14.95
CA ASP A 129 1.15 -11.82 16.11
C ASP A 129 0.77 -10.93 17.30
N PRO A 130 0.31 -11.49 18.44
CA PRO A 130 -0.03 -10.72 19.63
C PRO A 130 1.10 -9.82 20.14
N ALA A 131 2.36 -10.14 19.86
CA ALA A 131 3.50 -9.30 20.19
C ALA A 131 3.47 -7.93 19.48
N LEU A 132 2.76 -7.82 18.37
CA LEU A 132 2.60 -6.58 17.60
C LEU A 132 1.33 -5.78 17.99
N HIS A 133 0.45 -6.33 18.81
CA HIS A 133 -0.76 -5.61 19.28
C HIS A 133 -0.46 -4.24 19.89
N PRO A 134 0.63 -4.03 20.68
CA PRO A 134 0.96 -2.70 21.18
C PRO A 134 1.18 -1.66 20.07
N LEU A 135 1.79 -2.05 18.94
CA LEU A 135 2.00 -1.17 17.79
C LEU A 135 0.67 -0.81 17.13
N PHE A 136 -0.15 -1.82 16.80
CA PHE A 136 -1.45 -1.58 16.18
C PHE A 136 -2.40 -0.78 17.07
N LYS A 137 -2.32 -0.95 18.40
CA LYS A 137 -3.05 -0.13 19.36
C LYS A 137 -2.62 1.34 19.33
N VAL A 138 -1.32 1.60 19.15
CA VAL A 138 -0.82 2.97 18.96
C VAL A 138 -1.36 3.56 17.67
N ILE A 139 -1.27 2.84 16.56
CA ILE A 139 -1.73 3.33 15.23
C ILE A 139 -3.24 3.56 15.22
N ASP A 140 -4.04 2.64 15.79
CA ASP A 140 -5.49 2.81 15.96
C ASP A 140 -5.81 4.07 16.79
N GLY A 141 -5.08 4.28 17.89
CA GLY A 141 -5.21 5.49 18.74
C GLY A 141 -4.81 6.79 18.03
N LEU A 142 -3.94 6.74 17.02
CA LEU A 142 -3.57 7.89 16.19
C LEU A 142 -4.64 8.18 15.12
N GLY A 143 -5.59 7.29 14.90
CA GLY A 143 -6.71 7.47 13.97
C GLY A 143 -6.30 7.45 12.49
N VAL A 144 -5.22 6.76 12.16
CA VAL A 144 -4.73 6.63 10.77
C VAL A 144 -4.84 5.18 10.28
N PRO A 145 -5.14 4.96 8.97
CA PRO A 145 -5.26 3.63 8.41
C PRO A 145 -3.91 2.91 8.30
N VAL A 146 -3.99 1.60 8.10
CA VAL A 146 -2.84 0.77 7.71
C VAL A 146 -3.07 0.11 6.36
N MET A 147 -2.01 -0.02 5.56
CA MET A 147 -1.96 -0.84 4.36
C MET A 147 -1.02 -2.00 4.59
N ILE A 148 -1.45 -3.21 4.23
CA ILE A 148 -0.73 -4.46 4.52
C ILE A 148 -0.72 -5.31 3.27
N ASP A 149 0.48 -5.70 2.81
CA ASP A 149 0.63 -6.58 1.66
C ASP A 149 0.09 -7.98 1.94
N VAL A 150 -0.73 -8.49 1.02
CA VAL A 150 -1.30 -9.84 1.08
C VAL A 150 -0.94 -10.64 -0.19
N GLY A 151 -0.87 -11.96 -0.02
CA GLY A 151 -0.49 -12.86 -1.11
C GLY A 151 1.02 -13.04 -1.24
N THR A 152 1.45 -13.53 -2.40
CA THR A 152 2.88 -13.73 -2.69
C THR A 152 3.53 -12.44 -3.18
N THR A 153 4.86 -12.41 -3.15
CA THR A 153 5.68 -11.29 -3.64
C THR A 153 6.75 -11.75 -4.60
N GLY A 154 7.21 -10.86 -5.49
CA GLY A 154 8.41 -11.06 -6.29
C GLY A 154 9.72 -10.98 -5.49
N MET A 155 9.65 -10.40 -4.29
CA MET A 155 10.83 -10.19 -3.46
C MET A 155 11.34 -11.52 -2.89
N GLY A 156 12.59 -11.89 -3.25
CA GLY A 156 13.18 -13.19 -2.92
C GLY A 156 12.70 -14.36 -3.79
N ALA A 157 11.81 -14.13 -4.73
CA ALA A 157 11.31 -15.17 -5.64
C ALA A 157 12.44 -15.76 -6.48
N GLY A 158 12.38 -17.08 -6.71
CA GLY A 158 13.40 -17.81 -7.49
C GLY A 158 14.69 -18.14 -6.72
N LEU A 159 14.89 -17.59 -5.53
CA LEU A 159 16.06 -17.89 -4.70
C LEU A 159 15.80 -19.05 -3.74
N PRO A 160 16.82 -19.87 -3.45
CA PRO A 160 16.70 -20.92 -2.42
C PRO A 160 16.25 -20.33 -1.08
N GLY A 161 15.11 -20.82 -0.56
CA GLY A 161 14.52 -20.34 0.68
C GLY A 161 13.99 -18.90 0.64
N GLY A 162 13.93 -18.22 -0.54
CA GLY A 162 13.36 -16.88 -0.70
C GLY A 162 14.03 -15.83 0.20
N LEU A 163 15.35 -15.88 0.39
CA LEU A 163 16.09 -15.08 1.38
C LEU A 163 15.55 -15.26 2.83
N GLY A 164 14.89 -16.40 3.13
CA GLY A 164 14.30 -16.70 4.44
C GLY A 164 12.94 -16.06 4.68
N SER A 165 12.36 -15.41 3.69
CA SER A 165 10.99 -14.89 3.72
C SER A 165 9.97 -16.03 3.72
N LYS A 166 8.81 -15.81 4.36
CA LYS A 166 7.75 -16.82 4.46
C LYS A 166 6.45 -16.22 3.94
N ILE A 167 5.96 -16.73 2.81
CA ILE A 167 4.73 -16.21 2.17
C ILE A 167 3.50 -16.30 3.09
N ARG A 168 3.47 -17.23 4.05
CA ARG A 168 2.38 -17.33 5.03
C ARG A 168 2.16 -16.07 5.87
N HIS A 169 3.17 -15.21 6.00
CA HIS A 169 3.04 -13.95 6.76
C HIS A 169 2.09 -12.96 6.09
N ALA A 170 1.82 -13.11 4.79
CA ALA A 170 0.86 -12.30 4.05
C ALA A 170 -0.42 -13.10 3.69
N HIS A 171 -0.77 -14.10 4.48
CA HIS A 171 -2.02 -14.83 4.30
C HIS A 171 -3.20 -13.96 4.75
N PRO A 172 -4.30 -13.84 3.98
CA PRO A 172 -5.42 -12.94 4.28
C PRO A 172 -6.08 -13.17 5.64
N LEU A 173 -6.02 -14.37 6.21
CA LEU A 173 -6.57 -14.61 7.55
C LEU A 173 -5.86 -13.84 8.65
N SER A 174 -4.61 -13.43 8.47
CA SER A 174 -3.96 -12.51 9.41
C SER A 174 -4.60 -11.12 9.41
N ILE A 175 -5.16 -10.68 8.28
CA ILE A 175 -5.98 -9.45 8.19
C ILE A 175 -7.31 -9.63 8.91
N ASP A 176 -7.95 -10.81 8.81
CA ASP A 176 -9.19 -11.13 9.51
C ASP A 176 -9.02 -11.02 11.02
N ASP A 177 -7.96 -11.61 11.55
CA ASP A 177 -7.62 -11.59 12.98
C ASP A 177 -7.29 -10.16 13.45
N LEU A 178 -6.47 -9.42 12.69
CA LEU A 178 -6.14 -8.04 13.02
C LEU A 178 -7.38 -7.15 13.04
N ALA A 179 -8.24 -7.25 12.03
CA ALA A 179 -9.46 -6.46 11.93
C ALA A 179 -10.46 -6.77 13.06
N ALA A 180 -10.51 -8.01 13.53
CA ALA A 180 -11.34 -8.42 14.66
C ALA A 180 -10.81 -7.86 16.00
N ASN A 181 -9.50 -7.82 16.17
CA ASN A 181 -8.85 -7.29 17.38
C ASN A 181 -8.85 -5.75 17.45
N PHE A 182 -8.88 -5.08 16.30
CA PHE A 182 -8.86 -3.60 16.17
C PHE A 182 -10.01 -3.11 15.29
N PRO A 183 -11.28 -3.15 15.77
CA PRO A 183 -12.43 -2.78 14.97
C PRO A 183 -12.50 -1.29 14.59
N GLY A 184 -11.75 -0.43 15.28
CA GLY A 184 -11.60 0.99 14.95
C GLY A 184 -10.58 1.26 13.84
N LEU A 185 -9.64 0.33 13.65
CA LEU A 185 -8.56 0.49 12.67
C LEU A 185 -9.07 0.24 11.24
N THR A 186 -8.90 1.21 10.36
CA THR A 186 -9.12 1.02 8.92
C THR A 186 -7.93 0.28 8.33
N ILE A 187 -8.19 -0.86 7.68
CA ILE A 187 -7.16 -1.72 7.08
C ILE A 187 -7.37 -1.79 5.57
N VAL A 188 -6.32 -1.52 4.83
CA VAL A 188 -6.25 -1.72 3.38
C VAL A 188 -5.36 -2.92 3.10
N ALA A 189 -5.93 -4.01 2.59
CA ALA A 189 -5.13 -5.10 2.05
C ALA A 189 -4.54 -4.66 0.71
N ALA A 190 -3.24 -4.83 0.50
CA ALA A 190 -2.59 -4.50 -0.75
C ALA A 190 -2.43 -5.73 -1.64
N HIS A 191 -2.55 -5.54 -2.97
CA HIS A 191 -2.43 -6.55 -4.02
C HIS A 191 -3.62 -7.54 -4.11
N PRO A 192 -3.81 -8.22 -5.26
CA PRO A 192 -4.90 -9.20 -5.46
C PRO A 192 -4.85 -10.44 -4.54
N GLY A 193 -3.83 -10.56 -3.70
CA GLY A 193 -3.73 -11.63 -2.71
C GLY A 193 -3.43 -13.02 -3.27
N TRP A 194 -2.91 -13.13 -4.51
CA TRP A 194 -2.61 -14.43 -5.10
C TRP A 194 -1.67 -15.27 -4.22
N PRO A 195 -1.94 -16.60 -3.97
CA PRO A 195 -3.02 -17.39 -4.56
C PRO A 195 -4.34 -17.34 -3.76
N TRP A 196 -4.47 -16.57 -2.70
CA TRP A 196 -5.56 -16.54 -1.73
C TRP A 196 -6.60 -15.43 -1.98
N ALA A 197 -6.85 -15.09 -3.25
CA ALA A 197 -7.78 -14.02 -3.60
C ALA A 197 -9.22 -14.27 -3.11
N GLU A 198 -9.64 -15.55 -3.02
CA GLU A 198 -10.98 -15.90 -2.54
C GLU A 198 -11.10 -15.76 -1.03
N GLU A 199 -10.04 -16.10 -0.28
CA GLU A 199 -9.95 -15.87 1.16
C GLU A 199 -9.96 -14.36 1.45
N MET A 200 -9.19 -13.58 0.67
CA MET A 200 -9.20 -12.12 0.84
C MET A 200 -10.57 -11.52 0.49
N THR A 201 -11.27 -12.05 -0.53
CA THR A 201 -12.66 -11.69 -0.84
C THR A 201 -13.56 -11.93 0.37
N ALA A 202 -13.43 -13.10 1.02
CA ALA A 202 -14.24 -13.43 2.20
C ALA A 202 -13.96 -12.45 3.35
N VAL A 203 -12.70 -12.12 3.62
CA VAL A 203 -12.30 -11.15 4.66
C VAL A 203 -12.86 -9.76 4.35
N ALA A 204 -12.66 -9.25 3.14
CA ALA A 204 -13.14 -7.92 2.74
C ALA A 204 -14.67 -7.78 2.82
N LEU A 205 -15.41 -8.86 2.53
CA LEU A 205 -16.87 -8.89 2.66
C LEU A 205 -17.33 -8.99 4.12
N HIS A 206 -16.59 -9.72 4.95
CA HIS A 206 -16.96 -9.96 6.34
C HIS A 206 -16.63 -8.79 7.26
N LYS A 207 -15.52 -8.08 7.02
CA LYS A 207 -15.01 -6.99 7.87
C LYS A 207 -15.40 -5.63 7.31
N GLY A 208 -16.17 -4.86 8.08
CA GLY A 208 -16.57 -3.50 7.70
C GLY A 208 -15.40 -2.53 7.54
N ASN A 209 -14.36 -2.72 8.35
CA ASN A 209 -13.16 -1.88 8.42
C ASN A 209 -12.01 -2.34 7.49
N VAL A 210 -12.23 -3.35 6.63
CA VAL A 210 -11.24 -3.83 5.66
C VAL A 210 -11.62 -3.38 4.26
N TYR A 211 -10.67 -2.75 3.57
CA TYR A 211 -10.69 -2.36 2.15
C TYR A 211 -9.60 -3.12 1.40
N TRP A 212 -9.56 -3.00 0.06
CA TRP A 212 -8.64 -3.78 -0.74
C TRP A 212 -8.15 -3.00 -1.96
N GLU A 213 -6.83 -2.83 -2.12
CA GLU A 213 -6.26 -2.17 -3.28
C GLU A 213 -5.57 -3.17 -4.22
N MET A 214 -5.59 -2.88 -5.52
CA MET A 214 -5.29 -3.84 -6.59
C MET A 214 -3.95 -3.58 -7.27
N SER A 215 -2.93 -3.21 -6.51
CA SER A 215 -1.59 -2.93 -7.04
C SER A 215 -0.73 -4.18 -7.30
N GLY A 216 0.46 -3.99 -7.84
CA GLY A 216 1.49 -5.01 -7.98
C GLY A 216 1.24 -6.09 -9.05
N TRP A 217 0.03 -6.20 -9.55
CA TRP A 217 -0.39 -7.17 -10.57
C TRP A 217 -1.07 -6.48 -11.75
N ALA A 218 -0.75 -6.93 -12.95
CA ALA A 218 -1.47 -6.46 -14.12
C ALA A 218 -2.91 -7.00 -14.12
N PRO A 219 -3.94 -6.16 -14.35
CA PRO A 219 -5.35 -6.52 -14.22
C PRO A 219 -5.79 -7.75 -15.00
N LYS A 220 -5.16 -8.04 -16.13
CA LYS A 220 -5.46 -9.25 -16.91
C LYS A 220 -5.24 -10.56 -16.14
N TYR A 221 -4.36 -10.55 -15.13
CA TYR A 221 -4.06 -11.74 -14.31
C TYR A 221 -4.94 -11.86 -13.07
N PHE A 222 -5.86 -10.93 -12.83
CA PHE A 222 -6.82 -11.09 -11.75
C PHE A 222 -7.68 -12.34 -11.98
N PRO A 223 -7.92 -13.15 -10.94
CA PRO A 223 -8.85 -14.27 -11.03
C PRO A 223 -10.24 -13.83 -11.51
N GLU A 224 -10.91 -14.65 -12.31
CA GLU A 224 -12.24 -14.32 -12.82
C GLU A 224 -13.28 -14.11 -11.71
N SER A 225 -13.13 -14.81 -10.57
CA SER A 225 -13.93 -14.58 -9.36
C SER A 225 -13.75 -13.15 -8.83
N LEU A 226 -12.49 -12.69 -8.72
CA LEU A 226 -12.17 -11.34 -8.27
C LEU A 226 -12.69 -10.28 -9.24
N LYS A 227 -12.49 -10.44 -10.57
CA LYS A 227 -13.03 -9.53 -11.59
C LYS A 227 -14.54 -9.37 -11.48
N ARG A 228 -15.27 -10.50 -11.26
CA ARG A 228 -16.72 -10.47 -11.03
C ARG A 228 -17.07 -9.73 -9.75
N ASP A 229 -16.33 -9.95 -8.67
CA ASP A 229 -16.64 -9.40 -7.36
C ASP A 229 -16.32 -7.90 -7.27
N ILE A 230 -15.30 -7.39 -7.97
CA ILE A 230 -15.00 -5.96 -8.08
C ILE A 230 -16.20 -5.18 -8.66
N ARG A 231 -16.81 -5.67 -9.74
CA ARG A 231 -18.00 -5.01 -10.31
C ARG A 231 -19.30 -5.22 -9.55
N GLY A 232 -19.28 -6.03 -8.50
CA GLY A 232 -20.44 -6.43 -7.71
C GLY A 232 -20.28 -6.18 -6.23
N ARG A 233 -20.03 -7.26 -5.49
CA ARG A 233 -20.02 -7.25 -4.01
C ARG A 233 -18.91 -6.41 -3.38
N LEU A 234 -17.78 -6.21 -4.08
CA LEU A 234 -16.61 -5.46 -3.60
C LEU A 234 -16.49 -4.07 -4.22
N ARG A 235 -17.47 -3.61 -5.02
CA ARG A 235 -17.37 -2.34 -5.73
C ARG A 235 -17.10 -1.13 -4.83
N ASP A 236 -17.62 -1.17 -3.59
CA ASP A 236 -17.45 -0.11 -2.60
C ASP A 236 -16.23 -0.33 -1.66
N LYS A 237 -15.41 -1.34 -1.96
CA LYS A 237 -14.26 -1.76 -1.14
C LYS A 237 -12.93 -1.72 -1.89
N VAL A 238 -12.97 -1.89 -3.23
CA VAL A 238 -11.78 -2.02 -4.05
C VAL A 238 -11.28 -0.66 -4.50
N MET A 239 -9.96 -0.46 -4.42
CA MET A 239 -9.27 0.77 -4.79
C MET A 239 -8.15 0.50 -5.77
N PHE A 240 -7.79 1.52 -6.53
CA PHE A 240 -6.66 1.50 -7.44
C PHE A 240 -5.34 1.73 -6.69
N GLY A 241 -4.33 0.98 -7.07
CA GLY A 241 -2.93 1.15 -6.74
C GLY A 241 -2.06 0.61 -7.86
N SER A 242 -0.85 1.13 -8.02
CA SER A 242 0.09 0.68 -9.05
C SER A 242 1.22 -0.19 -8.53
N ASP A 243 1.59 -0.04 -7.27
CA ASP A 243 2.85 -0.56 -6.71
C ASP A 243 4.06 0.02 -7.50
N TYR A 244 3.95 1.35 -7.81
CA TYR A 244 5.02 2.05 -8.54
C TYR A 244 6.38 1.84 -7.85
N PRO A 245 7.46 1.52 -8.58
CA PRO A 245 7.61 1.52 -10.03
C PRO A 245 7.49 0.11 -10.68
N SER A 246 6.69 -0.79 -10.13
CA SER A 246 6.64 -2.20 -10.55
C SER A 246 6.13 -2.39 -11.98
N LEU A 247 5.09 -1.65 -12.37
CA LEU A 247 4.45 -1.73 -13.69
C LEU A 247 4.27 -0.33 -14.31
N PRO A 248 4.39 -0.19 -15.65
CA PRO A 248 4.09 1.06 -16.34
C PRO A 248 2.60 1.42 -16.25
N TYR A 249 2.27 2.67 -15.94
CA TYR A 249 0.89 3.18 -15.85
C TYR A 249 0.07 2.95 -17.12
N GLU A 250 0.64 3.21 -18.29
CA GLU A 250 -0.02 3.00 -19.57
C GLU A 250 -0.57 1.57 -19.71
N ARG A 251 0.23 0.58 -19.31
CA ARG A 251 -0.19 -0.81 -19.30
C ARG A 251 -1.31 -1.07 -18.31
N ILE A 252 -1.16 -0.56 -17.08
CA ILE A 252 -2.14 -0.78 -16.02
C ILE A 252 -3.49 -0.20 -16.44
N PHE A 253 -3.53 1.06 -16.89
CA PHE A 253 -4.79 1.72 -17.29
C PHE A 253 -5.46 1.00 -18.45
N ARG A 254 -4.72 0.67 -19.51
CA ARG A 254 -5.26 -0.10 -20.64
C ARG A 254 -5.88 -1.42 -20.17
N GLU A 255 -5.20 -2.18 -19.32
CA GLU A 255 -5.71 -3.48 -18.85
C GLU A 255 -6.92 -3.32 -17.89
N TRP A 256 -7.03 -2.21 -17.13
CA TRP A 256 -8.26 -1.89 -16.39
C TRP A 256 -9.43 -1.57 -17.32
N GLU A 257 -9.22 -0.79 -18.39
CA GLU A 257 -10.23 -0.50 -19.41
C GLU A 257 -10.71 -1.78 -20.11
N GLU A 258 -9.79 -2.69 -20.42
CA GLU A 258 -10.08 -4.00 -21.03
C GLU A 258 -10.97 -4.91 -20.16
N LEU A 259 -11.08 -4.67 -18.84
CA LEU A 259 -12.02 -5.39 -17.98
C LEU A 259 -13.49 -5.06 -18.28
N GLY A 260 -13.77 -3.95 -18.94
CA GLY A 260 -15.11 -3.56 -19.38
C GLY A 260 -16.10 -3.27 -18.26
N TYR A 261 -15.62 -2.70 -17.15
CA TYR A 261 -16.49 -2.24 -16.05
C TYR A 261 -17.26 -0.99 -16.46
N SER A 262 -18.41 -0.73 -15.79
CA SER A 262 -19.13 0.53 -15.96
C SER A 262 -18.33 1.72 -15.43
N ASP A 263 -18.64 2.92 -15.95
CA ASP A 263 -18.02 4.16 -15.49
C ASP A 263 -18.18 4.34 -13.97
N GLU A 264 -19.35 4.01 -13.41
CA GLU A 264 -19.61 4.04 -11.95
C GLU A 264 -18.59 3.16 -11.18
N VAL A 265 -18.35 1.94 -11.64
CA VAL A 265 -17.38 1.04 -10.98
C VAL A 265 -15.95 1.58 -11.13
N MET A 266 -15.61 2.08 -12.31
CA MET A 266 -14.29 2.66 -12.56
C MET A 266 -14.03 3.91 -11.71
N GLU A 267 -15.03 4.78 -11.52
CA GLU A 267 -14.96 5.95 -10.63
C GLU A 267 -14.74 5.52 -9.18
N LEU A 268 -15.48 4.54 -8.69
CA LEU A 268 -15.30 4.02 -7.34
C LEU A 268 -13.90 3.44 -7.13
N VAL A 269 -13.40 2.63 -8.07
CA VAL A 269 -12.08 2.00 -7.98
C VAL A 269 -10.97 3.04 -8.08
N PHE A 270 -11.03 3.96 -9.03
CA PHE A 270 -9.93 4.89 -9.30
C PHE A 270 -9.85 6.08 -8.34
N HIS A 271 -10.96 6.47 -7.68
CA HIS A 271 -10.90 7.54 -6.68
C HIS A 271 -11.94 7.44 -5.56
N GLY A 272 -13.21 7.13 -5.84
CA GLY A 272 -14.28 7.29 -4.85
C GLY A 272 -14.06 6.48 -3.56
N ASN A 273 -13.61 5.24 -3.66
CA ASN A 273 -13.30 4.42 -2.47
C ASN A 273 -12.07 4.95 -1.73
N ALA A 274 -11.05 5.39 -2.46
CA ALA A 274 -9.85 5.97 -1.87
C ALA A 274 -10.17 7.30 -1.15
N GLU A 275 -11.03 8.15 -1.71
CA GLU A 275 -11.46 9.41 -1.08
C GLU A 275 -12.07 9.18 0.30
N ARG A 276 -12.89 8.13 0.46
CA ARG A 276 -13.45 7.76 1.77
C ARG A 276 -12.37 7.29 2.75
N VAL A 277 -11.50 6.39 2.32
CA VAL A 277 -10.42 5.85 3.17
C VAL A 277 -9.42 6.93 3.58
N LEU A 278 -9.12 7.86 2.68
CA LEU A 278 -8.19 8.97 2.90
C LEU A 278 -8.82 10.18 3.63
N GLY A 279 -10.13 10.14 3.90
CA GLY A 279 -10.84 11.23 4.55
C GLY A 279 -10.91 12.52 3.72
N LEU A 280 -10.93 12.42 2.38
CA LEU A 280 -10.92 13.57 1.48
C LEU A 280 -12.32 14.16 1.29
N GLU A 281 -13.38 13.36 1.44
CA GLU A 281 -14.77 13.80 1.29
C GLU A 281 -15.13 14.92 2.28
N ALA A 282 -14.64 14.85 3.52
CA ALA A 282 -14.87 15.85 4.56
C ALA A 282 -14.20 17.22 4.27
N ARG A 283 -13.26 17.27 3.33
CA ARG A 283 -12.56 18.52 2.95
C ARG A 283 -13.22 19.25 1.78
N ALA A 284 -14.17 18.62 1.11
CA ALA A 284 -14.82 19.17 -0.10
C ALA A 284 -16.04 20.07 0.20
N GLU A 285 -16.55 20.14 1.45
CA GLU A 285 -17.59 21.10 1.81
C GLU A 285 -16.94 22.44 2.23
N PRO A 286 -17.04 23.52 1.42
CA PRO A 286 -16.74 24.84 1.92
C PRO A 286 -17.80 25.15 2.99
N GLN A 287 -17.35 25.52 4.20
CA GLN A 287 -18.22 26.10 5.21
C GLN A 287 -19.10 27.16 4.54
N ARG A 288 -20.38 26.86 4.32
CA ARG A 288 -21.36 27.88 3.99
C ARG A 288 -21.38 28.82 5.17
N ALA A 289 -20.77 29.99 4.98
CA ALA A 289 -20.88 31.10 5.92
C ALA A 289 -22.35 31.29 6.24
N ALA A 290 -22.72 31.06 7.50
CA ALA A 290 -24.02 31.47 8.03
C ALA A 290 -24.01 33.00 7.99
N GLY A 291 -24.75 33.55 7.03
CA GLY A 291 -25.15 34.95 6.97
C GLY A 291 -26.45 35.17 7.75
#